data_f2ad156d634ad5a5edb4f6688ba0f3ef
#
_entry.id   f2ad156d634ad5a5edb4f6688ba0f3ef
#
_cell.length_a   1.000
_cell.length_b   1.000
_cell.length_c   1.000
_cell.angle_alpha   90.00
_cell.angle_beta   90.00
_cell.angle_gamma   90.00
#
_symmetry.space_group_name_H-M   'P 1'
#
loop_
_entity.id
_entity.type
_entity.pdbx_description
1 polymer ?
#
loop_
_entity_poly.entity_id
_entity_poly.type
_entity_poly.pdbx_seq_one_letter_code
_entity_poly.pdbx_strand_id
1 'polypeptide(L)'
;FFSVFLINFSCQKETSKKNIPVQKTGMNTVVEHANYTKIDAAASKEIKQWKEYFTVEDFMQQLRKTSPTEALNNALELKTLTKQLKDSLTIKALKTPAFKARENVFENEVLRLADMTYIPSITSKEVNNQVDKIFSLFSSMNHKINAVYAKKSFDKANKIDSLFSGFK
;
A
#
# COMPACT_ATOMS: atom_id res chain seq x y z
N PHE A 1 -44.54 59.52 28.96
CA PHE A 1 -44.48 58.69 27.70
C PHE A 1 -43.56 57.52 27.95
N PHE A 2 -44.15 56.32 28.13
CA PHE A 2 -43.44 55.04 28.35
C PHE A 2 -43.45 54.29 27.02
N SER A 3 -42.31 54.23 26.34
CA SER A 3 -42.18 53.49 25.07
C SER A 3 -41.75 52.06 25.36
N VAL A 4 -42.65 51.13 25.11
CA VAL A 4 -42.41 49.66 25.23
C VAL A 4 -41.78 49.16 23.95
N PHE A 5 -40.54 48.73 24.03
CA PHE A 5 -39.78 48.14 22.92
C PHE A 5 -40.02 46.65 22.90
N LEU A 6 -40.84 46.17 21.96
CA LEU A 6 -41.11 44.74 21.73
C LEU A 6 -39.97 44.13 20.92
N ILE A 7 -39.14 43.34 21.58
CA ILE A 7 -38.09 42.52 20.92
C ILE A 7 -38.73 41.23 20.41
N ASN A 8 -38.87 41.12 19.08
CA ASN A 8 -39.30 39.89 18.45
C ASN A 8 -38.11 38.93 18.39
N PHE A 9 -38.07 37.88 19.22
CA PHE A 9 -37.20 36.74 19.07
C PHE A 9 -37.71 35.88 17.92
N SER A 10 -37.10 36.01 16.75
CA SER A 10 -37.30 35.06 15.63
C SER A 10 -36.50 33.80 15.90
N CYS A 11 -37.19 32.76 16.30
CA CYS A 11 -36.61 31.41 16.38
C CYS A 11 -36.45 30.85 14.97
N GLN A 12 -35.23 30.91 14.43
CA GLN A 12 -34.88 30.27 13.17
C GLN A 12 -34.82 28.75 13.40
N LYS A 13 -35.81 28.04 12.85
CA LYS A 13 -35.80 26.57 12.81
C LYS A 13 -34.60 26.11 12.00
N GLU A 14 -33.56 25.60 12.67
CA GLU A 14 -32.56 24.81 12.00
C GLU A 14 -33.22 23.60 11.34
N THR A 15 -33.23 23.61 10.02
CA THR A 15 -33.56 22.43 9.23
C THR A 15 -32.48 21.41 9.48
N SER A 16 -32.76 20.44 10.36
CA SER A 16 -32.00 19.23 10.54
C SER A 16 -31.79 18.61 9.16
N LYS A 17 -30.55 18.71 8.64
CA LYS A 17 -30.13 17.94 7.48
C LYS A 17 -30.31 16.47 7.85
N LYS A 18 -31.35 15.83 7.32
CA LYS A 18 -31.49 14.38 7.36
C LYS A 18 -30.17 13.79 6.86
N ASN A 19 -29.41 13.16 7.74
CA ASN A 19 -28.30 12.29 7.35
C ASN A 19 -28.92 11.15 6.54
N ILE A 20 -28.93 11.30 5.22
CA ILE A 20 -29.24 10.20 4.30
C ILE A 20 -28.11 9.20 4.52
N PRO A 21 -28.41 7.95 4.96
CA PRO A 21 -27.37 6.94 5.08
C PRO A 21 -26.68 6.82 3.74
N VAL A 22 -25.36 7.02 3.70
CA VAL A 22 -24.58 6.79 2.49
C VAL A 22 -24.77 5.34 2.10
N GLN A 23 -25.51 5.13 1.01
CA GLN A 23 -25.79 3.79 0.55
C GLN A 23 -24.48 3.15 0.14
N LYS A 24 -24.05 2.10 0.83
CA LYS A 24 -22.78 1.36 0.58
C LYS A 24 -22.90 0.56 -0.72
N THR A 25 -23.12 1.24 -1.85
CA THR A 25 -23.20 0.62 -3.16
C THR A 25 -21.82 0.16 -3.61
N GLY A 26 -21.72 -1.03 -4.18
CA GLY A 26 -20.50 -1.56 -4.77
C GLY A 26 -19.50 -2.18 -3.78
N MET A 27 -19.80 -2.27 -2.49
CA MET A 27 -18.88 -2.87 -1.51
C MET A 27 -18.57 -4.35 -1.78
N ASN A 28 -19.52 -5.09 -2.36
CA ASN A 28 -19.36 -6.51 -2.70
C ASN A 28 -19.07 -6.73 -4.20
N THR A 29 -18.87 -5.65 -4.97
CA THR A 29 -18.53 -5.76 -6.38
C THR A 29 -17.02 -6.01 -6.51
N VAL A 30 -16.67 -7.14 -7.11
CA VAL A 30 -15.26 -7.48 -7.38
C VAL A 30 -14.70 -6.51 -8.39
N VAL A 31 -13.52 -5.96 -8.09
CA VAL A 31 -12.73 -5.08 -8.95
C VAL A 31 -11.39 -5.76 -9.26
N GLU A 32 -10.93 -5.62 -10.48
CA GLU A 32 -9.58 -6.03 -10.85
C GLU A 32 -8.65 -4.82 -10.78
N HIS A 33 -7.75 -4.85 -9.81
CA HIS A 33 -6.75 -3.82 -9.59
C HIS A 33 -5.59 -3.92 -10.58
N ALA A 34 -4.87 -2.82 -10.80
CA ALA A 34 -3.73 -2.76 -11.72
C ALA A 34 -2.63 -3.77 -11.36
N ASN A 35 -1.92 -4.24 -12.37
CA ASN A 35 -0.73 -5.07 -12.15
C ASN A 35 0.36 -4.26 -11.46
N TYR A 36 1.12 -4.94 -10.61
CA TYR A 36 2.34 -4.39 -10.03
C TYR A 36 3.58 -4.97 -10.72
N THR A 37 4.69 -4.25 -10.65
CA THR A 37 5.98 -4.72 -11.13
C THR A 37 6.44 -5.92 -10.33
N LYS A 38 6.70 -7.04 -10.99
CA LYS A 38 7.29 -8.23 -10.36
C LYS A 38 8.79 -8.07 -10.19
N ILE A 39 9.37 -8.83 -9.27
CA ILE A 39 10.82 -8.91 -9.18
C ILE A 39 11.37 -9.77 -10.33
N ASP A 40 12.55 -9.38 -10.83
CA ASP A 40 13.24 -10.10 -11.89
C ASP A 40 13.78 -11.43 -11.40
N ALA A 41 13.96 -12.40 -12.31
CA ALA A 41 14.49 -13.72 -11.97
C ALA A 41 15.86 -13.67 -11.26
N ALA A 42 16.70 -12.70 -11.61
CA ALA A 42 18.00 -12.49 -10.96
C ALA A 42 17.83 -12.00 -9.52
N ALA A 43 16.96 -11.01 -9.30
CA ALA A 43 16.63 -10.50 -7.97
C ALA A 43 15.95 -11.56 -7.10
N SER A 44 15.01 -12.34 -7.67
CA SER A 44 14.30 -13.42 -6.97
C SER A 44 15.26 -14.48 -6.41
N LYS A 45 16.30 -14.86 -7.16
CA LYS A 45 17.33 -15.79 -6.70
C LYS A 45 18.10 -15.25 -5.49
N GLU A 46 18.39 -13.97 -5.47
CA GLU A 46 19.17 -13.29 -4.43
C GLU A 46 18.39 -13.09 -3.12
N ILE A 47 17.06 -12.95 -3.21
CA ILE A 47 16.17 -12.77 -2.04
C ILE A 47 15.40 -14.03 -1.65
N LYS A 48 15.70 -15.20 -2.25
CA LYS A 48 14.95 -16.44 -2.05
C LYS A 48 14.78 -16.87 -0.58
N GLN A 49 15.67 -16.43 0.31
CA GLN A 49 15.59 -16.73 1.73
C GLN A 49 14.66 -15.79 2.51
N TRP A 50 14.23 -14.71 1.89
CA TRP A 50 13.29 -13.76 2.48
C TRP A 50 11.85 -14.22 2.22
N LYS A 51 11.43 -15.24 2.98
CA LYS A 51 10.15 -15.93 2.79
C LYS A 51 8.96 -14.98 2.95
N GLU A 52 9.07 -14.05 3.88
CA GLU A 52 8.02 -13.08 4.19
C GLU A 52 7.73 -12.15 3.00
N TYR A 53 8.73 -11.87 2.17
CA TYR A 53 8.50 -11.16 0.91
C TYR A 53 7.56 -11.95 -0.01
N PHE A 54 7.82 -13.23 -0.21
CA PHE A 54 7.00 -14.07 -1.09
C PHE A 54 5.61 -14.30 -0.52
N THR A 55 5.46 -14.40 0.81
CA THR A 55 4.15 -14.46 1.46
C THR A 55 3.33 -13.19 1.19
N VAL A 56 3.95 -12.01 1.29
CA VAL A 56 3.29 -10.74 0.93
C VAL A 56 2.98 -10.69 -0.57
N GLU A 57 3.89 -11.14 -1.43
CA GLU A 57 3.66 -11.18 -2.88
C GLU A 57 2.46 -12.06 -3.24
N ASP A 58 2.35 -13.25 -2.65
CA ASP A 58 1.21 -14.16 -2.85
C ASP A 58 -0.11 -13.52 -2.39
N PHE A 59 -0.08 -12.85 -1.23
CA PHE A 59 -1.23 -12.11 -0.73
C PHE A 59 -1.64 -10.98 -1.68
N MET A 60 -0.67 -10.21 -2.19
CA MET A 60 -0.92 -9.15 -3.17
C MET A 60 -1.52 -9.71 -4.47
N GLN A 61 -1.13 -10.91 -4.92
CA GLN A 61 -1.74 -11.55 -6.08
C GLN A 61 -3.23 -11.89 -5.85
N GLN A 62 -3.58 -12.40 -4.67
CA GLN A 62 -4.96 -12.69 -4.29
C GLN A 62 -5.78 -11.38 -4.21
N LEU A 63 -5.21 -10.33 -3.63
CA LEU A 63 -5.87 -9.03 -3.48
C LEU A 63 -6.15 -8.34 -4.84
N ARG A 64 -5.48 -8.73 -5.92
CA ARG A 64 -5.66 -8.13 -7.25
C ARG A 64 -7.09 -8.20 -7.77
N LYS A 65 -7.83 -9.24 -7.43
CA LYS A 65 -9.21 -9.43 -7.87
C LYS A 65 -10.09 -9.63 -6.64
N THR A 66 -10.49 -8.53 -6.05
CA THR A 66 -11.19 -8.51 -4.77
C THR A 66 -12.31 -7.48 -4.75
N SER A 67 -13.26 -7.65 -3.86
CA SER A 67 -14.26 -6.62 -3.55
C SER A 67 -13.76 -5.73 -2.38
N PRO A 68 -14.26 -4.49 -2.24
CA PRO A 68 -13.94 -3.64 -1.10
C PRO A 68 -14.18 -4.31 0.25
N THR A 69 -15.26 -5.08 0.39
CA THR A 69 -15.56 -5.83 1.62
C THR A 69 -14.47 -6.87 1.91
N GLU A 70 -14.04 -7.65 0.90
CA GLU A 70 -12.96 -8.63 1.05
C GLU A 70 -11.62 -7.97 1.35
N ALA A 71 -11.30 -6.85 0.68
CA ALA A 71 -10.11 -6.08 0.96
C ALA A 71 -10.04 -5.61 2.43
N LEU A 72 -11.16 -5.11 2.97
CA LEU A 72 -11.25 -4.72 4.37
C LEU A 72 -11.16 -5.93 5.31
N ASN A 73 -11.80 -7.04 4.99
CA ASN A 73 -11.74 -8.27 5.81
C ASN A 73 -10.31 -8.82 5.91
N ASN A 74 -9.52 -8.66 4.86
CA ASN A 74 -8.14 -9.14 4.79
C ASN A 74 -7.10 -8.09 5.23
N ALA A 75 -7.53 -6.87 5.55
CA ALA A 75 -6.62 -5.76 5.85
C ALA A 75 -5.74 -5.99 7.10
N LEU A 76 -6.29 -6.63 8.13
CA LEU A 76 -5.54 -6.95 9.36
C LEU A 76 -4.50 -8.04 9.13
N GLU A 77 -4.78 -9.00 8.26
CA GLU A 77 -3.81 -10.01 7.85
C GLU A 77 -2.67 -9.35 7.07
N LEU A 78 -2.98 -8.54 6.05
CA LEU A 78 -1.96 -7.80 5.30
C LEU A 78 -1.09 -6.91 6.20
N LYS A 79 -1.68 -6.25 7.19
CA LYS A 79 -0.94 -5.49 8.21
C LYS A 79 0.08 -6.37 8.93
N THR A 80 -0.33 -7.56 9.35
CA THR A 80 0.54 -8.51 10.07
C THR A 80 1.67 -9.00 9.17
N LEU A 81 1.36 -9.39 7.94
CA LEU A 81 2.33 -9.85 6.94
C LEU A 81 3.34 -8.75 6.59
N THR A 82 2.88 -7.51 6.43
CA THR A 82 3.76 -6.36 6.15
C THR A 82 4.72 -6.08 7.30
N LYS A 83 4.26 -6.20 8.54
CA LYS A 83 5.15 -6.10 9.72
C LYS A 83 6.21 -7.20 9.72
N GLN A 84 5.82 -8.44 9.47
CA GLN A 84 6.75 -9.59 9.39
C GLN A 84 7.77 -9.41 8.27
N LEU A 85 7.34 -8.95 7.08
CA LEU A 85 8.20 -8.58 5.96
C LEU A 85 9.32 -7.63 6.41
N LYS A 86 8.96 -6.56 7.09
CA LYS A 86 9.89 -5.55 7.55
C LYS A 86 10.85 -6.06 8.63
N ASP A 87 10.31 -6.79 9.62
CA ASP A 87 11.09 -7.31 10.75
C ASP A 87 12.09 -8.39 10.31
N SER A 88 11.77 -9.17 9.27
CA SER A 88 12.60 -10.27 8.76
C SER A 88 13.68 -9.85 7.77
N LEU A 89 13.74 -8.58 7.35
CA LEU A 89 14.73 -8.13 6.37
C LEU A 89 16.15 -8.23 6.91
N THR A 90 16.88 -9.27 6.49
CA THR A 90 18.30 -9.50 6.81
C THR A 90 19.26 -9.16 5.67
N ILE A 91 18.75 -8.97 4.46
CA ILE A 91 19.52 -8.81 3.22
C ILE A 91 20.26 -7.46 3.21
N LYS A 92 21.59 -7.50 3.38
CA LYS A 92 22.43 -6.28 3.46
C LYS A 92 22.26 -5.33 2.27
N ALA A 93 22.15 -5.86 1.05
CA ALA A 93 21.99 -5.06 -0.16
C ALA A 93 20.70 -4.22 -0.18
N LEU A 94 19.67 -4.63 0.55
CA LEU A 94 18.40 -3.93 0.68
C LEU A 94 18.32 -3.04 1.93
N LYS A 95 19.21 -3.20 2.91
CA LYS A 95 19.28 -2.35 4.11
C LYS A 95 19.79 -0.94 3.81
N THR A 96 19.13 -0.26 2.88
CA THR A 96 19.48 1.10 2.46
C THR A 96 18.40 2.10 2.86
N PRO A 97 18.73 3.39 3.11
CA PRO A 97 17.71 4.40 3.40
C PRO A 97 16.63 4.48 2.32
N ALA A 98 17.01 4.34 1.06
CA ALA A 98 16.09 4.40 -0.07
C ALA A 98 15.10 3.21 -0.14
N PHE A 99 15.51 2.01 0.28
CA PHE A 99 14.60 0.86 0.37
C PHE A 99 13.71 0.99 1.61
N LYS A 100 14.30 1.30 2.76
CA LYS A 100 13.58 1.50 4.02
C LYS A 100 12.48 2.56 3.91
N ALA A 101 12.72 3.65 3.18
CA ALA A 101 11.70 4.67 2.95
C ALA A 101 10.49 4.11 2.18
N ARG A 102 10.71 3.27 1.15
CA ARG A 102 9.63 2.63 0.38
C ARG A 102 8.84 1.62 1.21
N GLU A 103 9.56 0.81 1.98
CA GLU A 103 8.98 -0.16 2.91
C GLU A 103 8.08 0.54 3.95
N ASN A 104 8.56 1.64 4.55
CA ASN A 104 7.77 2.41 5.51
C ASN A 104 6.51 3.03 4.88
N VAL A 105 6.60 3.56 3.66
CA VAL A 105 5.44 4.15 2.97
C VAL A 105 4.44 3.05 2.60
N PHE A 106 4.91 1.88 2.15
CA PHE A 106 4.05 0.72 1.89
C PHE A 106 3.33 0.29 3.17
N GLU A 107 4.05 0.10 4.29
CA GLU A 107 3.48 -0.24 5.58
C GLU A 107 2.42 0.78 6.02
N ASN A 108 2.70 2.08 5.90
CA ASN A 108 1.76 3.13 6.31
C ASN A 108 0.44 3.05 5.53
N GLU A 109 0.47 2.76 4.25
CA GLU A 109 -0.76 2.65 3.46
C GLU A 109 -1.51 1.33 3.74
N VAL A 110 -0.81 0.27 4.09
CA VAL A 110 -1.43 -0.96 4.60
C VAL A 110 -2.10 -0.72 5.95
N LEU A 111 -1.45 -0.01 6.87
CA LEU A 111 -2.04 0.41 8.15
C LEU A 111 -3.30 1.24 7.93
N ARG A 112 -3.28 2.16 6.95
CA ARG A 112 -4.43 2.97 6.59
C ARG A 112 -5.60 2.11 6.10
N LEU A 113 -5.35 1.09 5.28
CA LEU A 113 -6.41 0.15 4.87
C LEU A 113 -7.00 -0.59 6.08
N ALA A 114 -6.15 -1.01 7.03
CA ALA A 114 -6.61 -1.63 8.26
C ALA A 114 -7.47 -0.67 9.11
N ASP A 115 -7.09 0.60 9.21
CA ASP A 115 -7.86 1.60 9.94
C ASP A 115 -9.22 1.91 9.28
N MET A 116 -9.31 1.77 7.96
CA MET A 116 -10.57 1.95 7.22
C MET A 116 -11.65 0.94 7.64
N THR A 117 -11.29 -0.21 8.22
CA THR A 117 -12.25 -1.20 8.74
C THR A 117 -13.13 -0.62 9.86
N TYR A 118 -12.67 0.39 10.56
CA TYR A 118 -13.37 1.04 11.68
C TYR A 118 -14.21 2.24 11.25
N ILE A 119 -14.27 2.58 9.95
CA ILE A 119 -15.01 3.73 9.44
C ILE A 119 -16.40 3.28 8.95
N PRO A 120 -17.49 3.56 9.69
CA PRO A 120 -18.84 3.06 9.32
C PRO A 120 -19.34 3.56 7.97
N SER A 121 -18.91 4.77 7.55
CA SER A 121 -19.35 5.43 6.31
C SER A 121 -18.36 5.24 5.15
N ILE A 122 -17.39 4.34 5.26
CA ILE A 122 -16.41 4.10 4.19
C ILE A 122 -17.11 3.67 2.90
N THR A 123 -16.68 4.22 1.79
CA THR A 123 -17.23 3.93 0.45
C THR A 123 -16.36 2.93 -0.30
N SER A 124 -16.98 2.21 -1.25
CA SER A 124 -16.26 1.30 -2.16
C SER A 124 -15.13 2.00 -2.93
N LYS A 125 -15.35 3.24 -3.35
CA LYS A 125 -14.36 4.05 -4.06
C LYS A 125 -13.12 4.33 -3.20
N GLU A 126 -13.32 4.70 -1.92
CA GLU A 126 -12.21 4.98 -1.01
C GLU A 126 -11.38 3.73 -0.75
N VAL A 127 -12.03 2.58 -0.54
CA VAL A 127 -11.33 1.31 -0.32
C VAL A 127 -10.56 0.90 -1.58
N ASN A 128 -11.18 0.94 -2.76
CA ASN A 128 -10.49 0.60 -4.02
C ASN A 128 -9.29 1.52 -4.27
N ASN A 129 -9.44 2.82 -4.09
CA ASN A 129 -8.32 3.77 -4.22
C ASN A 129 -7.18 3.45 -3.25
N GLN A 130 -7.49 3.02 -2.03
CA GLN A 130 -6.49 2.63 -1.04
C GLN A 130 -5.76 1.36 -1.46
N VAL A 131 -6.48 0.38 -1.98
CA VAL A 131 -5.89 -0.86 -2.52
C VAL A 131 -4.99 -0.56 -3.73
N ASP A 132 -5.43 0.28 -4.67
CA ASP A 132 -4.61 0.70 -5.82
C ASP A 132 -3.31 1.40 -5.39
N LYS A 133 -3.39 2.22 -4.34
CA LYS A 133 -2.23 2.87 -3.77
C LYS A 133 -1.24 1.87 -3.16
N ILE A 134 -1.73 0.86 -2.45
CA ILE A 134 -0.91 -0.24 -1.91
C ILE A 134 -0.19 -0.98 -3.05
N PHE A 135 -0.87 -1.30 -4.16
CA PHE A 135 -0.26 -1.91 -5.34
C PHE A 135 0.86 -1.06 -5.95
N SER A 136 0.62 0.24 -6.09
CA SER A 136 1.62 1.18 -6.59
C SER A 136 2.89 1.22 -5.73
N LEU A 137 2.72 1.18 -4.40
CA LEU A 137 3.84 1.20 -3.47
C LEU A 137 4.59 -0.13 -3.42
N PHE A 138 3.89 -1.26 -3.50
CA PHE A 138 4.51 -2.57 -3.64
C PHE A 138 5.32 -2.64 -4.94
N SER A 139 4.78 -2.12 -6.05
CA SER A 139 5.50 -1.96 -7.31
C SER A 139 6.77 -1.12 -7.15
N SER A 140 6.71 -0.02 -6.41
CA SER A 140 7.88 0.83 -6.12
C SER A 140 8.97 0.11 -5.31
N MET A 141 8.58 -0.74 -4.37
CA MET A 141 9.53 -1.61 -3.64
C MET A 141 10.20 -2.60 -4.59
N ASN A 142 9.43 -3.27 -5.45
CA ASN A 142 9.94 -4.26 -6.40
C ASN A 142 10.87 -3.63 -7.43
N HIS A 143 10.55 -2.44 -7.95
CA HIS A 143 11.47 -1.65 -8.77
C HIS A 143 12.81 -1.39 -8.06
N LYS A 144 12.76 -1.07 -6.77
CA LYS A 144 14.00 -0.83 -6.02
C LYS A 144 14.81 -2.11 -5.82
N ILE A 145 14.17 -3.24 -5.55
CA ILE A 145 14.81 -4.55 -5.45
C ILE A 145 15.52 -4.87 -6.79
N ASN A 146 14.80 -4.79 -7.90
CA ASN A 146 15.32 -5.04 -9.24
C ASN A 146 16.52 -4.13 -9.55
N ALA A 147 16.42 -2.84 -9.27
CA ALA A 147 17.52 -1.86 -9.51
C ALA A 147 18.77 -2.18 -8.68
N VAL A 148 18.63 -2.63 -7.44
CA VAL A 148 19.77 -3.02 -6.59
C VAL A 148 20.51 -4.22 -7.19
N TYR A 149 19.80 -5.22 -7.65
CA TYR A 149 20.43 -6.42 -8.19
C TYR A 149 20.89 -6.27 -9.63
N ALA A 150 20.22 -5.46 -10.45
CA ALA A 150 20.73 -5.07 -11.77
C ALA A 150 22.09 -4.33 -11.63
N LYS A 151 22.17 -3.37 -10.71
CA LYS A 151 23.45 -2.69 -10.43
C LYS A 151 24.54 -3.66 -9.95
N LYS A 152 24.22 -4.56 -9.02
CA LYS A 152 25.17 -5.57 -8.50
C LYS A 152 25.71 -6.46 -9.62
N SER A 153 24.85 -6.88 -10.55
CA SER A 153 25.22 -7.70 -11.71
C SER A 153 26.13 -6.91 -12.68
N PHE A 154 25.81 -5.66 -12.95
CA PHE A 154 26.60 -4.78 -13.79
C PHE A 154 28.00 -4.53 -13.19
N ASP A 155 28.08 -4.19 -11.90
CA ASP A 155 29.35 -3.96 -11.21
C ASP A 155 30.23 -5.22 -11.20
N LYS A 156 29.63 -6.42 -11.11
CA LYS A 156 30.34 -7.70 -11.19
C LYS A 156 30.90 -7.96 -12.59
N ALA A 157 30.11 -7.69 -13.64
CA ALA A 157 30.56 -7.86 -15.02
C ALA A 157 31.76 -6.95 -15.33
N ASN A 158 31.66 -5.65 -14.97
CA ASN A 158 32.75 -4.69 -15.20
C ASN A 158 34.04 -5.04 -14.44
N LYS A 159 33.94 -5.62 -13.24
CA LYS A 159 35.13 -6.12 -12.53
C LYS A 159 35.82 -7.26 -13.28
N ILE A 160 35.04 -8.16 -13.86
CA ILE A 160 35.59 -9.29 -14.65
C ILE A 160 36.31 -8.74 -15.88
N ASP A 161 35.67 -7.84 -16.63
CA ASP A 161 36.28 -7.23 -17.83
C ASP A 161 37.59 -6.50 -17.52
N SER A 162 37.67 -5.77 -16.39
CA SER A 162 38.87 -5.09 -15.96
C SER A 162 40.02 -6.06 -15.61
N LEU A 163 39.71 -7.24 -15.08
CA LEU A 163 40.71 -8.28 -14.80
C LEU A 163 41.29 -8.91 -16.09
N PHE A 164 40.47 -9.04 -17.13
CA PHE A 164 40.94 -9.61 -18.43
C PHE A 164 41.61 -8.57 -19.33
N SER A 165 41.35 -7.28 -19.18
CA SER A 165 41.99 -6.22 -19.97
C SER A 165 43.47 -6.03 -19.61
N GLY A 166 43.93 -6.52 -18.46
CA GLY A 166 45.33 -6.50 -18.03
C GLY A 166 46.20 -7.60 -18.65
N PHE A 167 45.64 -8.50 -19.45
CA PHE A 167 46.36 -9.61 -20.11
C PHE A 167 46.59 -9.42 -21.62
N LYS A 168 46.53 -8.17 -22.12
CA LYS A 168 46.90 -7.83 -23.52
C LYS A 168 48.27 -7.24 -23.61
#